data_a7271ca2825a1b5ed4e46f79bdd64a31
#
_entry.id   a7271ca2825a1b5ed4e46f79bdd64a31
#
_cell.length_a   1.000
_cell.length_b   1.000
_cell.length_c   1.000
_cell.angle_alpha   90.00
_cell.angle_beta   90.00
_cell.angle_gamma   90.00
#
_symmetry.space_group_name_H-M   'P 1'
#
loop_
_entity.id
_entity.type
_entity.pdbx_description
1 polymer ?
#
loop_
_entity_poly.entity_id
_entity_poly.type
_entity_poly.pdbx_seq_one_letter_code
_entity_poly.pdbx_strand_id
1 'polypeptide(L)'
;MKKIIFMLMLLVFCASAALADCPAIDVKDYPVVDGSTATLPLSYKLMEAAAGVSEAEAKAAITHNKTTQSFYSLVNGEADLLLVYEPSAEAWEFAKEEGVELMTQAIGYDAPVFLINDKNPVESLTAQQIVDIYAGKITNWSEVGGEDSDIIAYQRVETSGSQVMMKAQVMKDTPMMDAPKELRTDEMGELVDAIASYRNTANSIGYSVYYYIDNMYMQQGIKLLSVDGVAPTNATIASGEYPWRQPFYCVIRADAPEDSPARKLYDWLATPEGRALVEAAGYVAAEAE
;
A
#
# COMPACT_ATOMS: atom_id res chain seq x y z
N MET A 1 22.80 -4.05 31.50
CA MET A 1 23.25 -4.87 30.37
C MET A 1 22.53 -6.23 30.27
N LYS A 2 22.40 -7.04 31.33
CA LYS A 2 21.72 -8.36 31.25
C LYS A 2 20.21 -8.31 30.89
N LYS A 3 19.46 -7.27 31.26
CA LYS A 3 18.03 -7.13 30.94
C LYS A 3 17.76 -6.74 29.47
N ILE A 4 18.67 -6.00 28.83
CA ILE A 4 18.55 -5.59 27.40
C ILE A 4 18.86 -6.79 26.50
N ILE A 5 19.80 -7.63 26.85
CA ILE A 5 20.13 -8.87 26.11
C ILE A 5 18.97 -9.86 26.15
N PHE A 6 18.22 -9.94 27.27
CA PHE A 6 17.06 -10.82 27.38
C PHE A 6 15.86 -10.36 26.53
N MET A 7 15.66 -9.04 26.39
CA MET A 7 14.60 -8.47 25.55
C MET A 7 14.91 -8.60 24.05
N LEU A 8 16.19 -8.49 23.65
CA LEU A 8 16.61 -8.74 22.27
C LEU A 8 16.49 -10.24 21.88
N MET A 9 16.79 -11.14 22.80
CA MET A 9 16.60 -12.59 22.57
C MET A 9 15.14 -13.00 22.46
N LEU A 10 14.20 -12.32 23.14
CA LEU A 10 12.77 -12.62 23.03
C LEU A 10 12.19 -12.18 21.67
N LEU A 11 12.63 -11.06 21.13
CA LEU A 11 12.22 -10.56 19.79
C LEU A 11 12.74 -11.47 18.66
N VAL A 12 13.97 -11.97 18.75
CA VAL A 12 14.53 -12.93 17.78
C VAL A 12 13.82 -14.29 17.85
N PHE A 13 13.32 -14.69 19.03
CA PHE A 13 12.62 -15.97 19.18
C PHE A 13 11.18 -15.92 18.63
N CYS A 14 10.49 -14.76 18.69
CA CYS A 14 9.17 -14.61 18.08
C CYS A 14 9.23 -14.60 16.54
N ALA A 15 10.25 -13.98 15.95
CA ALA A 15 10.41 -13.98 14.49
C ALA A 15 10.73 -15.37 13.92
N SER A 16 11.48 -16.19 14.66
CA SER A 16 11.79 -17.57 14.23
C SER A 16 10.62 -18.55 14.42
N ALA A 17 9.68 -18.26 15.33
CA ALA A 17 8.48 -19.09 15.51
C ALA A 17 7.44 -18.85 14.40
N ALA A 18 7.28 -17.61 13.93
CA ALA A 18 6.35 -17.27 12.84
C ALA A 18 6.73 -17.93 11.50
N LEU A 19 8.00 -18.21 11.27
CA LEU A 19 8.49 -18.90 10.07
C LEU A 19 8.36 -20.43 10.12
N ALA A 20 8.16 -21.02 11.30
CA ALA A 20 8.23 -22.48 11.50
C ALA A 20 7.04 -23.22 10.86
N ASP A 21 5.89 -22.58 10.66
CA ASP A 21 4.66 -23.22 10.16
C ASP A 21 4.26 -22.73 8.74
N CYS A 22 5.11 -21.93 8.07
CA CYS A 22 4.87 -21.54 6.69
C CYS A 22 4.91 -22.77 5.77
N PRO A 23 3.96 -22.92 4.83
CA PRO A 23 4.00 -24.03 3.87
C PRO A 23 5.32 -24.05 3.10
N ALA A 24 6.08 -25.15 3.21
CA ALA A 24 7.32 -25.32 2.47
C ALA A 24 6.98 -25.62 1.00
N ILE A 25 7.48 -24.78 0.08
CA ILE A 25 7.22 -24.86 -1.35
C ILE A 25 8.56 -24.85 -2.08
N ASP A 26 8.80 -25.85 -2.95
CA ASP A 26 9.98 -25.81 -3.82
C ASP A 26 9.95 -24.57 -4.71
N VAL A 27 11.10 -23.92 -4.93
CA VAL A 27 11.22 -22.70 -5.75
C VAL A 27 10.60 -22.88 -7.15
N LYS A 28 10.77 -24.06 -7.76
CA LYS A 28 10.22 -24.37 -9.09
C LYS A 28 8.67 -24.45 -9.12
N ASP A 29 8.05 -24.72 -7.96
CA ASP A 29 6.60 -24.86 -7.80
C ASP A 29 6.00 -23.62 -7.10
N TYR A 30 6.81 -22.59 -6.82
CA TYR A 30 6.35 -21.34 -6.20
C TYR A 30 5.34 -20.64 -7.11
N PRO A 31 4.19 -20.19 -6.59
CA PRO A 31 3.15 -19.59 -7.44
C PRO A 31 3.63 -18.27 -8.02
N VAL A 32 3.06 -17.90 -9.17
CA VAL A 32 3.25 -16.56 -9.74
C VAL A 32 2.52 -15.55 -8.86
N VAL A 33 3.29 -14.78 -8.09
CA VAL A 33 2.77 -13.75 -7.18
C VAL A 33 2.87 -12.39 -7.85
N ASP A 34 1.74 -11.67 -7.91
CA ASP A 34 1.63 -10.31 -8.42
C ASP A 34 0.96 -9.40 -7.40
N GLY A 35 0.79 -8.10 -7.69
CA GLY A 35 0.12 -7.20 -6.77
C GLY A 35 0.44 -5.71 -6.96
N SER A 36 0.24 -4.98 -5.89
CA SER A 36 0.53 -3.54 -5.84
C SER A 36 2.03 -3.28 -5.61
N THR A 37 2.56 -2.16 -6.10
CA THR A 37 3.96 -1.77 -5.87
C THR A 37 4.32 -1.75 -4.39
N ALA A 38 3.42 -1.24 -3.54
CA ALA A 38 3.67 -1.14 -2.10
C ALA A 38 3.56 -2.47 -1.34
N THR A 39 3.15 -3.59 -1.97
CA THR A 39 3.13 -4.92 -1.36
C THR A 39 4.31 -5.81 -1.79
N LEU A 40 5.19 -5.31 -2.65
CA LEU A 40 6.41 -6.03 -3.08
C LEU A 40 7.26 -6.55 -1.91
N PRO A 41 7.56 -5.76 -0.86
CA PRO A 41 8.35 -6.26 0.27
C PRO A 41 7.71 -7.44 1.00
N LEU A 42 6.37 -7.46 1.10
CA LEU A 42 5.64 -8.58 1.69
C LEU A 42 5.75 -9.84 0.81
N SER A 43 5.66 -9.69 -0.52
CA SER A 43 5.83 -10.81 -1.45
C SER A 43 7.23 -11.42 -1.36
N TYR A 44 8.28 -10.60 -1.19
CA TYR A 44 9.63 -11.09 -0.97
C TYR A 44 9.72 -11.88 0.34
N LYS A 45 9.20 -11.34 1.44
CA LYS A 45 9.19 -12.03 2.74
C LYS A 45 8.40 -13.33 2.71
N LEU A 46 7.29 -13.37 1.98
CA LEU A 46 6.50 -14.59 1.80
C LEU A 46 7.30 -15.66 1.04
N MET A 47 8.01 -15.27 -0.03
CA MET A 47 8.85 -16.20 -0.78
C MET A 47 10.05 -16.67 0.04
N GLU A 48 10.72 -15.79 0.78
CA GLU A 48 11.78 -16.17 1.72
C GLU A 48 11.28 -17.23 2.74
N ALA A 49 10.10 -17.00 3.31
CA ALA A 49 9.51 -17.90 4.30
C ALA A 49 9.10 -19.26 3.72
N ALA A 50 8.44 -19.26 2.55
CA ALA A 50 7.87 -20.46 1.95
C ALA A 50 8.88 -21.27 1.14
N ALA A 51 9.80 -20.61 0.42
CA ALA A 51 10.73 -21.30 -0.48
C ALA A 51 12.18 -21.36 0.07
N GLY A 52 12.45 -20.71 1.21
CA GLY A 52 13.78 -20.73 1.83
C GLY A 52 14.86 -20.01 1.04
N VAL A 53 14.48 -19.10 0.14
CA VAL A 53 15.41 -18.32 -0.69
C VAL A 53 15.90 -17.07 0.06
N SER A 54 16.97 -16.46 -0.44
CA SER A 54 17.43 -15.18 0.06
C SER A 54 16.56 -14.03 -0.46
N GLU A 55 16.58 -12.87 0.23
CA GLU A 55 15.90 -11.65 -0.22
C GLU A 55 16.32 -11.23 -1.64
N ALA A 56 17.58 -11.41 -2.00
CA ALA A 56 18.09 -11.08 -3.33
C ALA A 56 17.47 -11.98 -4.41
N GLU A 57 17.30 -13.27 -4.12
CA GLU A 57 16.66 -14.22 -5.03
C GLU A 57 15.16 -13.93 -5.15
N ALA A 58 14.47 -13.63 -4.03
CA ALA A 58 13.06 -13.23 -4.05
C ALA A 58 12.85 -11.95 -4.88
N LYS A 59 13.69 -10.92 -4.70
CA LYS A 59 13.67 -9.68 -5.50
C LYS A 59 13.91 -9.90 -6.98
N ALA A 60 14.72 -10.88 -7.34
CA ALA A 60 14.98 -11.23 -8.74
C ALA A 60 13.83 -12.02 -9.39
N ALA A 61 13.05 -12.75 -8.58
CA ALA A 61 11.98 -13.63 -9.05
C ALA A 61 10.61 -12.93 -9.12
N ILE A 62 10.33 -11.97 -8.22
CA ILE A 62 9.01 -11.37 -8.08
C ILE A 62 9.00 -9.95 -8.64
N THR A 63 8.04 -9.67 -9.50
CA THR A 63 7.70 -8.32 -9.98
C THR A 63 6.19 -8.13 -9.87
N HIS A 64 5.74 -6.88 -9.63
CA HIS A 64 4.31 -6.55 -9.55
C HIS A 64 3.90 -5.64 -10.70
N ASN A 65 2.74 -5.91 -11.28
CA ASN A 65 2.16 -5.18 -12.41
C ASN A 65 1.24 -4.01 -11.99
N LYS A 66 1.33 -3.55 -10.74
CA LYS A 66 0.44 -2.54 -10.14
C LYS A 66 -0.98 -3.09 -9.88
N THR A 67 -1.75 -2.37 -9.07
CA THR A 67 -3.01 -2.84 -8.49
C THR A 67 -4.01 -3.39 -9.51
N THR A 68 -4.47 -2.58 -10.44
CA THR A 68 -5.53 -3.01 -11.39
C THR A 68 -5.02 -4.03 -12.39
N GLN A 69 -3.78 -3.87 -12.88
CA GLN A 69 -3.21 -4.79 -13.86
C GLN A 69 -2.99 -6.19 -13.29
N SER A 70 -2.60 -6.31 -12.01
CA SER A 70 -2.44 -7.61 -11.37
C SER A 70 -3.75 -8.39 -11.27
N PHE A 71 -4.90 -7.71 -11.12
CA PHE A 71 -6.21 -8.37 -11.19
C PHE A 71 -6.47 -8.95 -12.59
N TYR A 72 -6.15 -8.23 -13.66
CA TYR A 72 -6.27 -8.78 -15.01
C TYR A 72 -5.36 -10.00 -15.21
N SER A 73 -4.10 -9.94 -14.69
CA SER A 73 -3.19 -11.08 -14.72
C SER A 73 -3.77 -12.31 -13.99
N LEU A 74 -4.39 -12.13 -12.82
CA LEU A 74 -5.02 -13.22 -12.06
C LEU A 74 -6.23 -13.80 -12.81
N VAL A 75 -7.10 -12.96 -13.34
CA VAL A 75 -8.29 -13.40 -14.09
C VAL A 75 -7.89 -14.17 -15.35
N ASN A 76 -6.85 -13.73 -16.05
CA ASN A 76 -6.31 -14.38 -17.25
C ASN A 76 -5.49 -15.65 -16.94
N GLY A 77 -5.22 -15.97 -15.66
CA GLY A 77 -4.39 -17.10 -15.26
C GLY A 77 -2.89 -16.89 -15.49
N GLU A 78 -2.45 -15.64 -15.59
CA GLU A 78 -1.04 -15.23 -15.70
C GLU A 78 -0.40 -15.05 -14.31
N ALA A 79 -1.22 -14.88 -13.26
CA ALA A 79 -0.83 -14.89 -11.86
C ALA A 79 -1.68 -15.90 -11.09
N ASP A 80 -1.14 -16.46 -10.00
CA ASP A 80 -1.79 -17.45 -9.15
C ASP A 80 -2.28 -16.85 -7.83
N LEU A 81 -1.58 -15.82 -7.32
CA LEU A 81 -1.86 -15.17 -6.04
C LEU A 81 -1.52 -13.68 -6.12
N LEU A 82 -2.39 -12.84 -5.56
CA LEU A 82 -2.12 -11.42 -5.44
C LEU A 82 -1.94 -11.00 -3.99
N LEU A 83 -0.98 -10.09 -3.76
CA LEU A 83 -0.91 -9.26 -2.57
C LEU A 83 -1.19 -7.82 -3.01
N VAL A 84 -2.38 -7.28 -2.71
CA VAL A 84 -2.90 -6.15 -3.49
C VAL A 84 -3.85 -5.26 -2.70
N TYR A 85 -3.88 -3.96 -3.04
CA TYR A 85 -4.95 -3.05 -2.62
C TYR A 85 -6.22 -3.26 -3.46
N GLU A 86 -7.31 -2.58 -3.06
CA GLU A 86 -8.56 -2.58 -3.82
C GLU A 86 -8.31 -2.09 -5.26
N PRO A 87 -8.72 -2.84 -6.28
CA PRO A 87 -8.59 -2.43 -7.68
C PRO A 87 -9.70 -1.45 -8.09
N SER A 88 -9.63 -0.98 -9.33
CA SER A 88 -10.72 -0.21 -9.92
C SER A 88 -11.98 -1.07 -10.12
N ALA A 89 -13.15 -0.43 -10.20
CA ALA A 89 -14.42 -1.13 -10.43
C ALA A 89 -14.40 -1.94 -11.72
N GLU A 90 -13.73 -1.44 -12.76
CA GLU A 90 -13.61 -2.13 -14.05
C GLU A 90 -12.90 -3.49 -13.93
N ALA A 91 -11.97 -3.64 -12.99
CA ALA A 91 -11.29 -4.92 -12.78
C ALA A 91 -12.23 -5.98 -12.18
N TRP A 92 -13.14 -5.56 -11.30
CA TRP A 92 -14.19 -6.45 -10.77
C TRP A 92 -15.22 -6.81 -11.84
N GLU A 93 -15.61 -5.85 -12.69
CA GLU A 93 -16.50 -6.10 -13.82
C GLU A 93 -15.86 -7.07 -14.82
N PHE A 94 -14.57 -6.90 -15.13
CA PHE A 94 -13.83 -7.82 -15.99
C PHE A 94 -13.82 -9.25 -15.45
N ALA A 95 -13.54 -9.46 -14.18
CA ALA A 95 -13.58 -10.80 -13.57
C ALA A 95 -14.98 -11.45 -13.72
N LYS A 96 -16.03 -10.65 -13.53
CA LYS A 96 -17.42 -11.11 -13.70
C LYS A 96 -17.77 -11.45 -15.17
N GLU A 97 -17.31 -10.63 -16.12
CA GLU A 97 -17.52 -10.87 -17.56
C GLU A 97 -16.81 -12.14 -18.03
N GLU A 98 -15.59 -12.38 -17.52
CA GLU A 98 -14.84 -13.62 -17.80
C GLU A 98 -15.35 -14.84 -17.01
N GLY A 99 -16.33 -14.66 -16.12
CA GLY A 99 -16.90 -15.73 -15.30
C GLY A 99 -15.94 -16.30 -14.26
N VAL A 100 -14.95 -15.51 -13.83
CA VAL A 100 -13.94 -15.89 -12.84
C VAL A 100 -14.37 -15.41 -11.46
N GLU A 101 -14.60 -16.36 -10.55
CA GLU A 101 -14.82 -16.07 -9.14
C GLU A 101 -13.48 -15.93 -8.41
N LEU A 102 -13.38 -14.93 -7.53
CA LEU A 102 -12.17 -14.64 -6.75
C LEU A 102 -12.45 -14.83 -5.27
N MET A 103 -11.50 -15.45 -4.57
CA MET A 103 -11.44 -15.49 -3.11
C MET A 103 -10.55 -14.35 -2.64
N THR A 104 -11.08 -13.52 -1.75
CA THR A 104 -10.36 -12.38 -1.18
C THR A 104 -10.36 -12.47 0.34
N GLN A 105 -9.23 -12.18 0.97
CA GLN A 105 -9.13 -12.01 2.41
C GLN A 105 -8.28 -10.80 2.76
N ALA A 106 -8.73 -9.98 3.70
CA ALA A 106 -7.94 -8.89 4.23
C ALA A 106 -6.77 -9.46 5.04
N ILE A 107 -5.53 -9.08 4.70
CA ILE A 107 -4.33 -9.54 5.41
C ILE A 107 -3.65 -8.41 6.20
N GLY A 108 -4.02 -7.16 5.93
CA GLY A 108 -3.49 -6.01 6.65
C GLY A 108 -4.22 -4.72 6.30
N TYR A 109 -3.74 -3.64 6.90
CA TYR A 109 -4.27 -2.29 6.71
C TYR A 109 -3.16 -1.33 6.30
N ASP A 110 -3.54 -0.36 5.49
CA ASP A 110 -2.74 0.79 5.11
C ASP A 110 -3.65 2.03 5.06
N ALA A 111 -3.09 3.18 4.72
CA ALA A 111 -3.86 4.41 4.65
C ALA A 111 -3.39 5.30 3.49
N PRO A 112 -4.30 6.04 2.83
CA PRO A 112 -3.90 7.14 1.98
C PRO A 112 -3.27 8.23 2.84
N VAL A 113 -2.07 8.67 2.47
CA VAL A 113 -1.34 9.73 3.15
C VAL A 113 -1.03 10.86 2.20
N PHE A 114 -0.91 12.07 2.76
CA PHE A 114 -0.65 13.28 2.01
C PHE A 114 0.75 13.77 2.33
N LEU A 115 1.51 14.07 1.28
CA LEU A 115 2.88 14.51 1.39
C LEU A 115 3.04 15.89 0.74
N ILE A 116 3.85 16.71 1.38
CA ILE A 116 4.20 18.05 0.92
C ILE A 116 5.71 18.25 1.02
N ASN A 117 6.20 19.31 0.40
CA ASN A 117 7.59 19.71 0.59
C ASN A 117 7.82 20.11 2.06
N ASP A 118 8.95 19.72 2.64
CA ASP A 118 9.30 19.98 4.04
C ASP A 118 9.43 21.48 4.39
N LYS A 119 9.58 22.35 3.37
CA LYS A 119 9.61 23.81 3.52
C LYS A 119 8.22 24.44 3.65
N ASN A 120 7.16 23.72 3.31
CA ASN A 120 5.80 24.20 3.52
C ASN A 120 5.52 24.29 5.03
N PRO A 121 5.03 25.42 5.58
CA PRO A 121 4.80 25.56 7.02
C PRO A 121 3.58 24.78 7.54
N VAL A 122 2.72 24.28 6.66
CA VAL A 122 1.51 23.53 7.05
C VAL A 122 1.91 22.17 7.62
N GLU A 123 1.38 21.82 8.79
CA GLU A 123 1.66 20.54 9.47
C GLU A 123 0.44 19.61 9.46
N SER A 124 -0.76 20.18 9.32
CA SER A 124 -2.02 19.44 9.35
C SER A 124 -3.05 20.09 8.45
N LEU A 125 -3.86 19.27 7.80
CA LEU A 125 -5.07 19.70 7.11
C LEU A 125 -6.27 18.94 7.69
N THR A 126 -7.45 19.52 7.62
CA THR A 126 -8.66 18.75 7.88
C THR A 126 -8.97 17.83 6.70
N ALA A 127 -9.68 16.73 6.95
CA ALA A 127 -10.17 15.86 5.88
C ALA A 127 -10.94 16.64 4.80
N GLN A 128 -11.76 17.61 5.22
CA GLN A 128 -12.52 18.44 4.29
C GLN A 128 -11.63 19.38 3.47
N GLN A 129 -10.57 19.97 4.06
CA GLN A 129 -9.61 20.81 3.32
C GLN A 129 -8.90 20.00 2.22
N ILE A 130 -8.53 18.76 2.51
CA ILE A 130 -7.93 17.87 1.51
C ILE A 130 -8.91 17.62 0.35
N VAL A 131 -10.16 17.30 0.65
CA VAL A 131 -11.21 17.12 -0.37
C VAL A 131 -11.37 18.41 -1.18
N ASP A 132 -11.42 19.57 -0.55
CA ASP A 132 -11.63 20.85 -1.22
C ASP A 132 -10.42 21.27 -2.08
N ILE A 133 -9.18 20.93 -1.68
CA ILE A 133 -7.98 21.10 -2.51
C ILE A 133 -8.10 20.25 -3.79
N TYR A 134 -8.38 18.96 -3.66
CA TYR A 134 -8.46 18.07 -4.82
C TYR A 134 -9.74 18.24 -5.65
N ALA A 135 -10.75 18.89 -5.13
CA ALA A 135 -11.92 19.36 -5.87
C ALA A 135 -11.69 20.72 -6.55
N GLY A 136 -10.54 21.37 -6.33
CA GLY A 136 -10.20 22.69 -6.90
C GLY A 136 -10.95 23.87 -6.27
N LYS A 137 -11.49 23.70 -5.05
CA LYS A 137 -12.18 24.78 -4.31
C LYS A 137 -11.19 25.60 -3.47
N ILE A 138 -10.17 24.95 -2.89
CA ILE A 138 -9.04 25.59 -2.22
C ILE A 138 -7.87 25.51 -3.19
N THR A 139 -7.36 26.65 -3.59
CA THR A 139 -6.32 26.73 -4.62
C THR A 139 -5.06 27.46 -4.18
N ASN A 140 -5.08 28.09 -2.99
CA ASN A 140 -3.95 28.81 -2.43
C ASN A 140 -3.66 28.34 -0.99
N TRP A 141 -2.40 28.14 -0.67
CA TRP A 141 -1.96 27.68 0.66
C TRP A 141 -2.34 28.63 1.80
N SER A 142 -2.48 29.94 1.53
CA SER A 142 -2.91 30.92 2.55
C SER A 142 -4.31 30.62 3.10
N GLU A 143 -5.16 29.93 2.34
CA GLU A 143 -6.51 29.53 2.79
C GLU A 143 -6.48 28.45 3.88
N VAL A 144 -5.33 27.76 4.03
CA VAL A 144 -5.15 26.66 4.97
C VAL A 144 -3.96 26.89 5.91
N GLY A 145 -3.53 28.15 6.07
CA GLY A 145 -2.48 28.52 7.03
C GLY A 145 -1.05 28.44 6.50
N GLY A 146 -0.88 28.26 5.20
CA GLY A 146 0.41 28.31 4.51
C GLY A 146 0.77 29.71 3.99
N GLU A 147 1.80 29.76 3.15
CA GLU A 147 2.25 30.97 2.45
C GLU A 147 1.26 31.37 1.36
N ASP A 148 1.29 32.64 0.93
CA ASP A 148 0.49 33.10 -0.23
C ASP A 148 1.09 32.57 -1.54
N SER A 149 0.72 31.36 -1.88
CA SER A 149 1.16 30.66 -3.10
C SER A 149 0.12 29.63 -3.56
N ASP A 150 0.00 29.47 -4.87
CA ASP A 150 -0.93 28.54 -5.48
C ASP A 150 -0.56 27.09 -5.12
N ILE A 151 -1.57 26.26 -4.86
CA ILE A 151 -1.39 24.83 -4.57
C ILE A 151 -1.18 24.06 -5.87
N ILE A 152 -0.07 23.32 -5.96
CA ILE A 152 0.20 22.36 -7.03
C ILE A 152 -0.18 20.96 -6.55
N ALA A 153 -1.38 20.51 -6.91
CA ALA A 153 -1.91 19.22 -6.48
C ALA A 153 -1.62 18.12 -7.51
N TYR A 154 -0.64 17.26 -7.21
CA TYR A 154 -0.32 16.11 -8.04
C TYR A 154 -1.37 15.01 -7.87
N GLN A 155 -1.69 14.34 -8.98
CA GLN A 155 -2.59 13.19 -9.03
C GLN A 155 -1.88 11.97 -9.61
N ARG A 156 -2.49 10.80 -9.43
CA ARG A 156 -2.03 9.55 -10.04
C ARG A 156 -2.94 9.18 -11.21
N VAL A 157 -2.45 8.31 -12.10
CA VAL A 157 -3.27 7.74 -13.17
C VAL A 157 -4.39 6.87 -12.59
N GLU A 158 -5.50 6.76 -13.33
CA GLU A 158 -6.74 6.12 -12.87
C GLU A 158 -6.58 4.65 -12.40
N THR A 159 -5.66 3.92 -13.03
CA THR A 159 -5.39 2.50 -12.74
C THR A 159 -4.49 2.26 -11.53
N SER A 160 -3.96 3.32 -10.91
CA SER A 160 -3.09 3.23 -9.74
C SER A 160 -3.90 2.97 -8.47
N GLY A 161 -3.44 2.06 -7.61
CA GLY A 161 -4.11 1.76 -6.34
C GLY A 161 -4.27 2.96 -5.42
N SER A 162 -3.29 3.88 -5.39
CA SER A 162 -3.42 5.12 -4.61
C SER A 162 -4.47 6.08 -5.18
N GLN A 163 -4.69 6.09 -6.51
CA GLN A 163 -5.77 6.85 -7.14
C GLN A 163 -7.15 6.25 -6.81
N VAL A 164 -7.28 4.94 -6.92
CA VAL A 164 -8.51 4.22 -6.54
C VAL A 164 -8.84 4.51 -5.08
N MET A 165 -7.85 4.38 -4.19
CA MET A 165 -7.99 4.67 -2.76
C MET A 165 -8.38 6.13 -2.51
N MET A 166 -7.72 7.09 -3.17
CA MET A 166 -8.03 8.52 -3.08
C MET A 166 -9.49 8.80 -3.46
N LYS A 167 -9.96 8.24 -4.57
CA LYS A 167 -11.35 8.42 -5.02
C LYS A 167 -12.35 7.76 -4.09
N ALA A 168 -12.11 6.52 -3.68
CA ALA A 168 -13.06 5.73 -2.88
C ALA A 168 -13.15 6.20 -1.43
N GLN A 169 -12.02 6.51 -0.78
CA GLN A 169 -11.97 6.76 0.66
C GLN A 169 -12.01 8.26 0.98
N VAL A 170 -11.30 9.07 0.21
CA VAL A 170 -11.14 10.51 0.49
C VAL A 170 -12.20 11.32 -0.23
N MET A 171 -12.27 11.24 -1.54
CA MET A 171 -13.18 12.05 -2.36
C MET A 171 -14.63 11.57 -2.31
N LYS A 172 -14.84 10.27 -2.25
CA LYS A 172 -16.19 9.64 -2.27
C LYS A 172 -17.03 10.17 -3.45
N ASP A 173 -18.13 10.84 -3.15
CA ASP A 173 -19.05 11.41 -4.15
C ASP A 173 -18.58 12.78 -4.69
N THR A 174 -17.48 13.33 -4.17
CA THR A 174 -16.94 14.62 -4.62
C THR A 174 -16.01 14.38 -5.81
N PRO A 175 -16.31 14.95 -7.00
CA PRO A 175 -15.43 14.80 -8.16
C PRO A 175 -14.10 15.51 -7.92
N MET A 176 -13.01 14.82 -8.32
CA MET A 176 -11.70 15.47 -8.37
C MET A 176 -11.64 16.47 -9.53
N MET A 177 -10.88 17.57 -9.34
CA MET A 177 -10.55 18.48 -10.43
C MET A 177 -9.76 17.76 -11.52
N ASP A 178 -9.91 18.20 -12.76
CA ASP A 178 -9.11 17.68 -13.88
C ASP A 178 -7.69 18.27 -13.82
N ALA A 179 -6.75 17.47 -13.33
CA ALA A 179 -5.35 17.91 -13.24
C ALA A 179 -4.71 17.94 -14.63
N PRO A 180 -3.86 18.96 -14.92
CA PRO A 180 -3.01 18.94 -16.10
C PRO A 180 -2.21 17.66 -16.22
N LYS A 181 -1.89 17.26 -17.48
CA LYS A 181 -1.20 15.99 -17.75
C LYS A 181 0.15 15.88 -17.01
N GLU A 182 0.88 16.97 -16.93
CA GLU A 182 2.17 17.09 -16.24
C GLU A 182 2.10 16.93 -14.71
N LEU A 183 0.90 17.03 -14.13
CA LEU A 183 0.65 16.77 -12.71
C LEU A 183 0.05 15.39 -12.46
N ARG A 184 -0.02 14.52 -13.47
CA ARG A 184 -0.45 13.12 -13.35
C ARG A 184 0.75 12.21 -13.51
N THR A 185 1.10 11.49 -12.47
CA THR A 185 2.24 10.56 -12.47
C THR A 185 1.77 9.11 -12.62
N ASP A 186 2.48 8.33 -13.43
CA ASP A 186 2.22 6.89 -13.58
C ASP A 186 2.94 6.08 -12.49
N GLU A 187 4.19 6.42 -12.19
CA GLU A 187 4.94 5.78 -11.14
C GLU A 187 4.76 6.47 -9.79
N MET A 188 4.70 5.69 -8.71
CA MET A 188 4.51 6.22 -7.35
C MET A 188 5.71 7.06 -6.90
N GLY A 189 6.93 6.62 -7.24
CA GLY A 189 8.17 7.36 -6.96
C GLY A 189 8.25 8.70 -7.67
N GLU A 190 7.76 8.82 -8.91
CA GLU A 190 7.76 10.09 -9.64
C GLU A 190 6.98 11.20 -8.93
N LEU A 191 5.86 10.86 -8.28
CA LEU A 191 5.09 11.82 -7.49
C LEU A 191 5.90 12.31 -6.28
N VAL A 192 6.56 11.40 -5.58
CA VAL A 192 7.39 11.73 -4.41
C VAL A 192 8.58 12.60 -4.83
N ASP A 193 9.27 12.23 -5.91
CA ASP A 193 10.38 12.99 -6.47
C ASP A 193 9.97 14.39 -6.92
N ALA A 194 8.78 14.52 -7.54
CA ALA A 194 8.24 15.80 -7.95
C ALA A 194 8.04 16.74 -6.75
N ILE A 195 7.51 16.22 -5.63
CA ILE A 195 7.27 17.01 -4.42
C ILE A 195 8.56 17.33 -3.68
N ALA A 196 9.51 16.39 -3.64
CA ALA A 196 10.82 16.57 -3.00
C ALA A 196 11.73 17.55 -3.78
N SER A 197 11.49 17.72 -5.08
CA SER A 197 12.40 18.45 -5.95
C SER A 197 12.53 19.92 -5.54
N TYR A 198 13.77 20.43 -5.57
CA TYR A 198 14.08 21.84 -5.28
C TYR A 198 13.39 22.85 -6.23
N ARG A 199 12.95 22.39 -7.41
CA ARG A 199 12.25 23.21 -8.40
C ARG A 199 10.77 23.37 -8.08
N ASN A 200 10.17 22.40 -7.40
CA ASN A 200 8.85 22.54 -6.82
C ASN A 200 9.02 23.21 -5.46
N THR A 201 8.88 24.51 -5.46
CA THR A 201 8.79 25.33 -4.25
C THR A 201 7.78 24.69 -3.27
N ALA A 202 7.80 25.14 -2.02
CA ALA A 202 6.98 24.64 -0.88
C ALA A 202 5.45 24.48 -1.13
N ASN A 203 4.98 24.60 -2.38
CA ASN A 203 3.56 24.67 -2.74
C ASN A 203 2.97 23.39 -3.34
N SER A 204 3.74 22.31 -3.46
CA SER A 204 3.23 21.03 -3.97
C SER A 204 2.59 20.18 -2.88
N ILE A 205 1.50 19.49 -3.25
CA ILE A 205 0.88 18.42 -2.45
C ILE A 205 0.64 17.19 -3.34
N GLY A 206 0.79 16.02 -2.77
CA GLY A 206 0.44 14.75 -3.42
C GLY A 206 -0.01 13.72 -2.42
N TYR A 207 -0.38 12.54 -2.88
CA TYR A 207 -0.83 11.43 -2.06
C TYR A 207 -0.19 10.11 -2.47
N SER A 208 -0.06 9.24 -1.50
CA SER A 208 0.46 7.88 -1.66
C SER A 208 -0.21 6.97 -0.62
N VAL A 209 0.33 5.79 -0.42
CA VAL A 209 -0.02 4.90 0.69
C VAL A 209 1.07 4.98 1.76
N TYR A 210 0.68 4.88 3.04
CA TYR A 210 1.59 5.09 4.17
C TYR A 210 2.81 4.17 4.10
N TYR A 211 2.58 2.87 3.91
CA TYR A 211 3.68 1.90 3.87
C TYR A 211 4.74 2.24 2.83
N TYR A 212 4.31 2.64 1.61
CA TYR A 212 5.24 2.99 0.55
C TYR A 212 6.14 4.16 0.93
N ILE A 213 5.54 5.20 1.52
CA ILE A 213 6.32 6.38 1.92
C ILE A 213 7.24 6.04 3.09
N ASP A 214 6.71 5.45 4.17
CA ASP A 214 7.45 5.24 5.41
C ASP A 214 8.57 4.19 5.27
N ASN A 215 8.32 3.10 4.54
CA ASN A 215 9.22 1.95 4.49
C ASN A 215 10.03 1.82 3.18
N MET A 216 9.55 2.39 2.06
CA MET A 216 10.18 2.18 0.77
C MET A 216 10.80 3.45 0.17
N TYR A 217 10.20 4.62 0.40
CA TYR A 217 10.54 5.80 -0.40
C TYR A 217 10.63 7.12 0.38
N MET A 218 10.72 7.08 1.72
CA MET A 218 10.95 8.31 2.49
C MET A 218 12.28 8.92 2.11
N GLN A 219 12.26 10.20 1.74
CA GLN A 219 13.45 10.94 1.33
C GLN A 219 13.46 12.35 1.92
N GLN A 220 14.63 13.02 1.83
CA GLN A 220 14.75 14.41 2.22
C GLN A 220 13.92 15.32 1.31
N GLY A 221 13.37 16.38 1.88
CA GLY A 221 12.58 17.38 1.15
C GLY A 221 11.07 17.12 1.16
N ILE A 222 10.60 16.05 1.82
CA ILE A 222 9.18 15.78 2.01
C ILE A 222 8.83 15.57 3.49
N LYS A 223 7.59 15.84 3.83
CA LYS A 223 6.97 15.44 5.09
C LYS A 223 5.53 14.98 4.85
N LEU A 224 5.05 14.10 5.75
CA LEU A 224 3.65 13.67 5.78
C LEU A 224 2.82 14.68 6.58
N LEU A 225 1.63 14.99 6.06
CA LEU A 225 0.65 15.80 6.75
C LEU A 225 -0.13 14.97 7.77
N SER A 226 -0.37 15.57 8.94
CA SER A 226 -1.44 15.08 9.82
C SER A 226 -2.81 15.40 9.20
N VAL A 227 -3.80 14.56 9.45
CA VAL A 227 -5.19 14.78 9.04
C VAL A 227 -6.06 14.91 10.28
N ASP A 228 -6.81 15.98 10.38
CA ASP A 228 -7.60 16.32 11.57
C ASP A 228 -6.75 16.29 12.87
N GLY A 229 -5.47 16.65 12.75
CA GLY A 229 -4.50 16.63 13.85
C GLY A 229 -3.88 15.27 14.17
N VAL A 230 -4.26 14.19 13.45
CA VAL A 230 -3.74 12.84 13.64
C VAL A 230 -2.63 12.56 12.62
N ALA A 231 -1.43 12.23 13.10
CA ALA A 231 -0.32 11.83 12.24
C ALA A 231 -0.51 10.39 11.74
N PRO A 232 -0.18 10.09 10.46
CA PRO A 232 -0.19 8.72 9.95
C PRO A 232 0.99 7.94 10.56
N THR A 233 0.68 6.90 11.31
CA THR A 233 1.64 5.95 11.88
C THR A 233 1.01 4.56 11.89
N ASN A 234 1.82 3.49 11.98
CA ASN A 234 1.27 2.14 12.15
C ASN A 234 0.29 2.08 13.33
N ALA A 235 0.55 2.77 14.42
CA ALA A 235 -0.32 2.77 15.60
C ALA A 235 -1.67 3.45 15.35
N THR A 236 -1.67 4.64 14.72
CA THR A 236 -2.90 5.39 14.42
C THR A 236 -3.72 4.76 13.29
N ILE A 237 -3.07 4.06 12.35
CA ILE A 237 -3.73 3.28 11.30
C ILE A 237 -4.32 2.01 11.91
N ALA A 238 -3.58 1.29 12.75
CA ALA A 238 -4.05 0.08 13.42
C ALA A 238 -5.28 0.36 14.30
N SER A 239 -5.22 1.42 15.11
CA SER A 239 -6.33 1.81 16.00
C SER A 239 -7.55 2.39 15.27
N GLY A 240 -7.40 2.80 13.99
CA GLY A 240 -8.43 3.53 13.26
C GLY A 240 -8.58 5.00 13.69
N GLU A 241 -7.62 5.54 14.45
CA GLU A 241 -7.57 6.96 14.79
C GLU A 241 -7.26 7.83 13.56
N TYR A 242 -6.38 7.36 12.67
CA TYR A 242 -6.18 8.00 11.37
C TYR A 242 -7.40 7.76 10.46
N PRO A 243 -7.95 8.81 9.80
CA PRO A 243 -9.34 8.76 9.30
C PRO A 243 -9.59 7.83 8.10
N TRP A 244 -8.58 7.39 7.38
CA TRP A 244 -8.76 6.64 6.13
C TRP A 244 -8.05 5.29 6.10
N ARG A 245 -8.26 4.49 7.12
CA ARG A 245 -7.79 3.10 7.15
C ARG A 245 -8.45 2.28 6.03
N GLN A 246 -7.63 1.56 5.25
CA GLN A 246 -8.09 0.67 4.19
C GLN A 246 -7.40 -0.70 4.27
N PRO A 247 -8.14 -1.81 4.11
CA PRO A 247 -7.52 -3.13 4.01
C PRO A 247 -6.74 -3.29 2.70
N PHE A 248 -5.73 -4.15 2.74
CA PHE A 248 -5.15 -4.77 1.57
C PHE A 248 -5.28 -6.29 1.67
N TYR A 249 -5.23 -6.97 0.55
CA TYR A 249 -5.78 -8.31 0.41
C TYR A 249 -4.75 -9.30 -0.11
N CYS A 250 -4.91 -10.56 0.29
CA CYS A 250 -4.51 -11.71 -0.49
C CYS A 250 -5.69 -12.15 -1.35
N VAL A 251 -5.45 -12.38 -2.65
CA VAL A 251 -6.49 -12.78 -3.61
C VAL A 251 -6.01 -13.95 -4.44
N ILE A 252 -6.89 -14.93 -4.64
CA ILE A 252 -6.69 -16.07 -5.54
C ILE A 252 -7.96 -16.33 -6.33
N ARG A 253 -7.89 -17.14 -7.38
CA ARG A 253 -9.07 -17.67 -8.06
C ARG A 253 -9.79 -18.68 -7.17
N ALA A 254 -11.11 -18.68 -7.16
CA ALA A 254 -11.91 -19.61 -6.35
C ALA A 254 -11.80 -21.07 -6.84
N ASP A 255 -11.46 -21.27 -8.12
CA ASP A 255 -11.22 -22.58 -8.72
C ASP A 255 -9.79 -23.11 -8.52
N ALA A 256 -8.93 -22.39 -7.77
CA ALA A 256 -7.59 -22.86 -7.42
C ALA A 256 -7.66 -24.17 -6.62
N PRO A 257 -6.94 -25.25 -7.02
CA PRO A 257 -6.96 -26.51 -6.31
C PRO A 257 -6.57 -26.35 -4.83
N GLU A 258 -7.24 -27.06 -3.93
CA GLU A 258 -7.00 -27.00 -2.47
C GLU A 258 -5.54 -27.32 -2.09
N ASP A 259 -4.89 -28.20 -2.86
CA ASP A 259 -3.49 -28.59 -2.64
C ASP A 259 -2.48 -27.74 -3.41
N SER A 260 -2.94 -26.73 -4.18
CA SER A 260 -2.06 -25.83 -4.93
C SER A 260 -1.21 -24.96 -3.98
N PRO A 261 0.01 -24.59 -4.38
CA PRO A 261 0.85 -23.68 -3.61
C PRO A 261 0.17 -22.33 -3.30
N ALA A 262 -0.55 -21.73 -4.27
CA ALA A 262 -1.28 -20.48 -4.09
C ALA A 262 -2.35 -20.60 -2.99
N ARG A 263 -3.15 -21.70 -3.01
CA ARG A 263 -4.18 -21.95 -2.01
C ARG A 263 -3.59 -22.14 -0.62
N LYS A 264 -2.51 -22.89 -0.48
CA LYS A 264 -1.81 -23.08 0.80
C LYS A 264 -1.28 -21.76 1.37
N LEU A 265 -0.70 -20.90 0.55
CA LEU A 265 -0.23 -19.57 1.00
C LEU A 265 -1.40 -18.65 1.36
N TYR A 266 -2.48 -18.67 0.58
CA TYR A 266 -3.70 -17.94 0.88
C TYR A 266 -4.24 -18.33 2.26
N ASP A 267 -4.47 -19.63 2.50
CA ASP A 267 -5.01 -20.12 3.77
C ASP A 267 -4.05 -19.83 4.94
N TRP A 268 -2.73 -19.96 4.72
CA TRP A 268 -1.73 -19.68 5.76
C TRP A 268 -1.66 -18.19 6.14
N LEU A 269 -1.82 -17.27 5.20
CA LEU A 269 -1.82 -15.83 5.50
C LEU A 269 -2.96 -15.40 6.44
N ALA A 270 -4.04 -16.18 6.56
CA ALA A 270 -5.11 -15.96 7.53
C ALA A 270 -4.75 -16.41 8.96
N THR A 271 -3.71 -17.24 9.13
CA THR A 271 -3.29 -17.75 10.43
C THR A 271 -2.59 -16.71 11.30
N PRO A 272 -2.44 -16.93 12.62
CA PRO A 272 -1.63 -16.04 13.46
C PRO A 272 -0.18 -15.88 12.96
N GLU A 273 0.40 -16.96 12.42
CA GLU A 273 1.77 -16.97 11.89
C GLU A 273 1.89 -16.15 10.60
N GLY A 274 0.91 -16.26 9.70
CA GLY A 274 0.82 -15.41 8.50
C GLY A 274 0.68 -13.93 8.83
N ARG A 275 -0.15 -13.60 9.82
CA ARG A 275 -0.25 -12.21 10.34
C ARG A 275 1.06 -11.73 10.95
N ALA A 276 1.76 -12.58 11.70
CA ALA A 276 3.07 -12.23 12.25
C ALA A 276 4.11 -11.95 11.13
N LEU A 277 4.02 -12.63 9.97
CA LEU A 277 4.84 -12.32 8.80
C LEU A 277 4.51 -10.91 8.26
N VAL A 278 3.22 -10.58 8.15
CA VAL A 278 2.77 -9.25 7.69
C VAL A 278 3.31 -8.14 8.59
N GLU A 279 3.23 -8.32 9.93
CA GLU A 279 3.80 -7.39 10.92
C GLU A 279 5.33 -7.31 10.83
N ALA A 280 6.00 -8.46 10.71
CA ALA A 280 7.46 -8.50 10.55
C ALA A 280 7.95 -7.84 9.26
N ALA A 281 7.10 -7.79 8.24
CA ALA A 281 7.36 -7.04 7.01
C ALA A 281 7.08 -5.52 7.15
N GLY A 282 6.60 -5.05 8.31
CA GLY A 282 6.39 -3.63 8.63
C GLY A 282 4.98 -3.11 8.37
N TYR A 283 4.05 -3.96 7.95
CA TYR A 283 2.65 -3.58 7.73
C TYR A 283 1.81 -3.68 9.02
N VAL A 284 0.67 -3.04 9.02
CA VAL A 284 -0.37 -3.28 10.02
C VAL A 284 -1.15 -4.53 9.61
N ALA A 285 -1.00 -5.63 10.37
CA ALA A 285 -1.72 -6.86 10.07
C ALA A 285 -3.23 -6.72 10.35
N ALA A 286 -4.06 -7.46 9.61
CA ALA A 286 -5.48 -7.54 9.88
C ALA A 286 -5.75 -8.28 11.20
N GLU A 287 -6.82 -7.88 11.90
CA GLU A 287 -7.29 -8.58 13.08
C GLU A 287 -7.80 -9.99 12.73
N ALA A 288 -7.79 -10.91 13.67
CA ALA A 288 -8.45 -12.20 13.49
C ALA A 288 -9.96 -12.00 13.44
N GLU A 289 -10.62 -12.53 12.40
CA GLU A 289 -12.08 -12.61 12.36
C GLU A 289 -12.63 -13.61 13.38
#